data_c81d45b49d5dc0a2afd6f11867e64d84
#
_entry.id   c81d45b49d5dc0a2afd6f11867e64d84
#
_cell.length_a   1.000
_cell.length_b   1.000
_cell.length_c   1.000
_cell.angle_alpha   90.00
_cell.angle_beta   90.00
_cell.angle_gamma   90.00
#
_symmetry.space_group_name_H-M   'P 1'
#
loop_
_entity.id
_entity.type
_entity.pdbx_description
1 polymer ?
#
loop_
_entity_poly.entity_id
_entity_poly.type
_entity_poly.pdbx_seq_one_letter_code
_entity_poly.pdbx_strand_id
1 'polypeptide(L)'
;MASVCPYGRFTHAVVRGIPQSPSVGGVEVEVAKLQRQYGVFVGTLRQKVGLQVLEIPADTHTNTHLPESWRIEDMAIIQGDMALLTQPLNQERRQETEAVRRVLTELNLTIVEMEDDGATLEGSDVLFTGREFFVSLSKHTNQRGAEILANTFQDFAVSTVPVSAGTRLKNICSMGGPETIIFSNSEGARRTLRVMEQLTDHHYDMLSVPEDAAANCVYVRGAAEVDYLLHPTQNECPDSISAFQKFAGYTLLPTACSEASKLGGALSSFCLLINRKLPY
;
A
#
# COMPACT_ATOMS: atom_id res chain seq x y z
N MET A 1 -6.96 11.58 -28.14
CA MET A 1 -6.94 12.20 -26.80
C MET A 1 -6.07 11.29 -25.93
N ALA A 2 -4.98 11.77 -25.35
CA ALA A 2 -4.21 10.97 -24.39
C ALA A 2 -5.16 10.68 -23.21
N SER A 3 -5.32 9.40 -22.86
CA SER A 3 -6.12 9.01 -21.69
C SER A 3 -5.45 9.59 -20.44
N VAL A 4 -6.14 10.47 -19.73
CA VAL A 4 -5.64 10.99 -18.47
C VAL A 4 -5.46 9.81 -17.53
N CYS A 5 -4.24 9.57 -17.05
CA CYS A 5 -3.97 8.51 -16.08
C CYS A 5 -4.82 8.76 -14.82
N PRO A 6 -5.67 7.82 -14.40
CA PRO A 6 -6.59 8.03 -13.27
C PRO A 6 -5.86 8.29 -11.95
N TYR A 7 -4.63 7.81 -11.80
CA TYR A 7 -3.79 8.09 -10.62
C TYR A 7 -3.16 9.48 -10.62
N GLY A 8 -3.13 10.20 -11.77
CA GLY A 8 -2.29 11.37 -11.92
C GLY A 8 -0.79 10.98 -11.86
N ARG A 9 0.03 11.91 -11.38
CA ARG A 9 1.47 11.72 -11.23
C ARG A 9 1.84 11.62 -9.75
N PHE A 10 2.62 10.61 -9.41
CA PHE A 10 3.22 10.50 -8.09
C PHE A 10 4.41 11.45 -7.95
N THR A 11 4.48 12.19 -6.86
CA THR A 11 5.51 13.21 -6.61
C THR A 11 6.33 12.91 -5.37
N HIS A 12 5.70 12.33 -4.34
CA HIS A 12 6.34 12.05 -3.06
C HIS A 12 6.04 10.63 -2.59
N ALA A 13 6.93 10.13 -1.76
CA ALA A 13 6.70 8.96 -0.94
C ALA A 13 7.06 9.28 0.51
N VAL A 14 6.22 8.90 1.46
CA VAL A 14 6.54 8.94 2.89
C VAL A 14 6.87 7.52 3.32
N VAL A 15 8.01 7.35 3.96
CA VAL A 15 8.50 6.06 4.47
C VAL A 15 8.87 6.20 5.93
N ARG A 16 8.97 5.09 6.67
CA ARG A 16 9.41 5.11 8.06
C ARG A 16 10.49 4.07 8.31
N GLY A 17 11.55 4.48 8.99
CA GLY A 17 12.70 3.62 9.29
C GLY A 17 12.31 2.36 10.07
N ILE A 18 13.08 1.30 9.87
CA ILE A 18 12.87 0.02 10.54
C ILE A 18 13.29 0.15 12.02
N PRO A 19 12.42 -0.19 13.00
CA PRO A 19 12.76 -0.16 14.41
C PRO A 19 13.88 -1.18 14.74
N GLN A 20 14.52 -1.03 15.90
CA GLN A 20 15.60 -1.94 16.33
C GLN A 20 15.11 -3.37 16.56
N SER A 21 13.86 -3.52 16.97
CA SER A 21 13.24 -4.82 17.25
C SER A 21 11.89 -4.92 16.57
N PRO A 22 11.86 -5.03 15.22
CA PRO A 22 10.63 -5.25 14.50
C PRO A 22 10.08 -6.64 14.83
N SER A 23 8.84 -6.74 15.26
CA SER A 23 8.22 -8.03 15.57
C SER A 23 6.72 -7.98 15.37
N VAL A 24 6.15 -9.12 15.00
CA VAL A 24 4.70 -9.35 14.97
C VAL A 24 4.47 -10.75 15.50
N GLY A 25 3.73 -10.88 16.61
CA GLY A 25 3.33 -12.19 17.12
C GLY A 25 4.49 -13.13 17.50
N GLY A 26 5.67 -12.61 17.84
CA GLY A 26 6.84 -13.40 18.21
C GLY A 26 7.61 -14.02 17.03
N VAL A 27 7.33 -13.60 15.80
CA VAL A 27 8.06 -14.05 14.61
C VAL A 27 9.45 -13.42 14.60
N GLU A 28 10.48 -14.23 14.46
CA GLU A 28 11.87 -13.78 14.32
C GLU A 28 12.20 -13.43 12.86
N VAL A 29 12.89 -12.30 12.68
CA VAL A 29 13.40 -11.83 11.40
C VAL A 29 14.86 -11.45 11.49
N GLU A 30 15.56 -11.53 10.37
CA GLU A 30 16.90 -11.00 10.24
C GLU A 30 16.85 -9.47 10.06
N VAL A 31 16.95 -8.73 11.17
CA VAL A 31 16.78 -7.25 11.19
C VAL A 31 17.72 -6.56 10.21
N ALA A 32 18.98 -6.97 10.15
CA ALA A 32 19.95 -6.39 9.22
C ALA A 32 19.56 -6.62 7.76
N LYS A 33 18.94 -7.76 7.43
CA LYS A 33 18.43 -8.04 6.09
C LYS A 33 17.18 -7.22 5.78
N LEU A 34 16.24 -7.09 6.74
CA LEU A 34 15.06 -6.22 6.60
C LEU A 34 15.48 -4.77 6.36
N GLN A 35 16.45 -4.25 7.11
CA GLN A 35 16.99 -2.89 6.93
C GLN A 35 17.63 -2.71 5.54
N ARG A 36 18.37 -3.71 5.04
CA ARG A 36 18.93 -3.67 3.68
C ARG A 36 17.82 -3.67 2.62
N GLN A 37 16.82 -4.54 2.74
CA GLN A 37 15.67 -4.60 1.83
C GLN A 37 14.92 -3.27 1.80
N TYR A 38 14.62 -2.72 2.97
CA TYR A 38 14.03 -1.39 3.10
C TYR A 38 14.90 -0.30 2.46
N GLY A 39 16.20 -0.28 2.71
CA GLY A 39 17.12 0.69 2.13
C GLY A 39 17.17 0.63 0.60
N VAL A 40 17.14 -0.58 0.02
CA VAL A 40 17.04 -0.77 -1.44
C VAL A 40 15.71 -0.24 -1.97
N PHE A 41 14.58 -0.54 -1.30
CA PHE A 41 13.26 -0.03 -1.66
C PHE A 41 13.24 1.50 -1.69
N VAL A 42 13.69 2.15 -0.61
CA VAL A 42 13.77 3.62 -0.49
C VAL A 42 14.68 4.22 -1.56
N GLY A 43 15.85 3.61 -1.76
CA GLY A 43 16.80 4.02 -2.81
C GLY A 43 16.21 3.91 -4.21
N THR A 44 15.41 2.87 -4.46
CA THR A 44 14.71 2.66 -5.73
C THR A 44 13.70 3.79 -5.99
N LEU A 45 12.86 4.12 -5.01
CA LEU A 45 11.89 5.23 -5.13
C LEU A 45 12.59 6.57 -5.37
N ARG A 46 13.69 6.84 -4.67
CA ARG A 46 14.43 8.11 -4.76
C ARG A 46 15.24 8.25 -6.05
N GLN A 47 15.99 7.22 -6.43
CA GLN A 47 16.99 7.31 -7.48
C GLN A 47 16.50 6.80 -8.85
N LYS A 48 15.65 5.76 -8.86
CA LYS A 48 15.16 5.16 -10.12
C LYS A 48 13.85 5.79 -10.55
N VAL A 49 12.89 5.89 -9.62
CA VAL A 49 11.57 6.47 -9.91
C VAL A 49 11.62 8.00 -9.88
N GLY A 50 12.51 8.59 -9.08
CA GLY A 50 12.69 10.03 -8.99
C GLY A 50 11.67 10.72 -8.07
N LEU A 51 11.12 10.02 -7.08
CA LEU A 51 10.23 10.61 -6.08
C LEU A 51 11.01 11.40 -5.04
N GLN A 52 10.39 12.46 -4.52
CA GLN A 52 10.83 13.09 -3.29
C GLN A 52 10.42 12.18 -2.12
N VAL A 53 11.40 11.56 -1.46
CA VAL A 53 11.15 10.63 -0.36
C VAL A 53 11.39 11.33 0.97
N LEU A 54 10.33 11.43 1.79
CA LEU A 54 10.38 11.90 3.17
C LEU A 54 10.44 10.70 4.09
N GLU A 55 11.46 10.66 4.94
CA GLU A 55 11.69 9.54 5.84
C GLU A 55 11.43 9.95 7.28
N ILE A 56 10.43 9.31 7.90
CA ILE A 56 10.20 9.41 9.34
C ILE A 56 11.21 8.49 10.01
N PRO A 57 12.04 9.00 10.95
CA PRO A 57 12.97 8.15 11.66
C PRO A 57 12.27 7.01 12.40
N ALA A 58 12.94 5.87 12.53
CA ALA A 58 12.50 4.85 13.46
C ALA A 58 12.51 5.41 14.89
N ASP A 59 11.46 5.09 15.68
CA ASP A 59 11.43 5.51 17.07
C ASP A 59 12.60 4.87 17.85
N THR A 60 13.50 5.72 18.30
CA THR A 60 14.65 5.34 19.14
C THR A 60 14.39 5.61 20.62
N HIS A 61 13.26 6.24 20.96
CA HIS A 61 12.91 6.58 22.33
C HIS A 61 12.46 5.35 23.12
N THR A 62 13.11 5.11 24.22
CA THR A 62 13.00 3.92 25.09
C THR A 62 11.62 3.71 25.73
N ASN A 63 10.69 4.63 25.59
CA ASN A 63 9.38 4.59 26.28
C ASN A 63 8.19 4.20 25.36
N THR A 64 8.39 4.15 24.04
CA THR A 64 7.35 3.71 23.09
C THR A 64 7.94 2.64 22.19
N HIS A 65 7.59 1.39 22.45
CA HIS A 65 7.98 0.28 21.59
C HIS A 65 6.91 0.12 20.49
N LEU A 66 7.21 0.61 19.26
CA LEU A 66 6.34 0.51 18.10
C LEU A 66 6.94 -0.44 17.07
N PRO A 67 6.87 -1.75 17.27
CA PRO A 67 7.57 -2.75 16.47
C PRO A 67 7.07 -2.87 15.03
N GLU A 68 5.84 -2.40 14.77
CA GLU A 68 5.19 -2.44 13.45
C GLU A 68 5.20 -1.08 12.74
N SER A 69 5.84 -0.03 13.31
CA SER A 69 5.78 1.34 12.78
C SER A 69 6.30 1.50 11.34
N TRP A 70 7.14 0.58 10.88
CA TRP A 70 7.61 0.51 9.50
C TRP A 70 6.49 0.21 8.47
N ARG A 71 5.34 -0.31 8.92
CA ARG A 71 4.15 -0.55 8.10
C ARG A 71 3.34 0.74 7.98
N ILE A 72 3.99 1.76 7.43
CA ILE A 72 3.43 3.11 7.34
C ILE A 72 2.16 3.18 6.46
N GLU A 73 2.01 2.26 5.53
CA GLU A 73 0.83 2.12 4.67
C GLU A 73 -0.48 2.06 5.48
N ASP A 74 -0.44 1.44 6.67
CA ASP A 74 -1.62 1.29 7.52
C ASP A 74 -2.10 2.60 8.14
N MET A 75 -1.28 3.67 8.15
CA MET A 75 -1.51 4.89 8.93
C MET A 75 -2.31 5.97 8.19
N ALA A 76 -2.42 5.91 6.87
CA ALA A 76 -3.20 6.89 6.11
C ALA A 76 -3.65 6.35 4.75
N ILE A 77 -4.76 6.86 4.25
CA ILE A 77 -5.19 6.73 2.86
C ILE A 77 -5.10 8.12 2.22
N ILE A 78 -4.37 8.20 1.10
CA ILE A 78 -4.08 9.48 0.45
C ILE A 78 -4.58 9.45 -0.99
N GLN A 79 -5.34 10.48 -1.36
CA GLN A 79 -5.77 10.69 -2.74
C GLN A 79 -5.77 12.19 -3.07
N GLY A 80 -4.94 12.56 -4.03
CA GLY A 80 -4.78 13.95 -4.43
C GLY A 80 -4.16 14.81 -3.31
N ASP A 81 -4.89 15.79 -2.85
CA ASP A 81 -4.51 16.72 -1.77
C ASP A 81 -5.15 16.38 -0.41
N MET A 82 -5.86 15.25 -0.33
CA MET A 82 -6.55 14.82 0.88
C MET A 82 -5.94 13.55 1.45
N ALA A 83 -5.83 13.49 2.76
CA ALA A 83 -5.38 12.34 3.52
C ALA A 83 -6.34 12.02 4.67
N LEU A 84 -6.86 10.80 4.69
CA LEU A 84 -7.56 10.24 5.84
C LEU A 84 -6.54 9.52 6.72
N LEU A 85 -6.33 10.02 7.94
CA LEU A 85 -5.58 9.29 8.97
C LEU A 85 -6.43 8.14 9.48
N THR A 86 -5.87 6.95 9.41
CA THR A 86 -6.57 5.72 9.77
C THR A 86 -6.59 5.51 11.27
N GLN A 87 -7.42 4.55 11.69
CA GLN A 87 -7.49 4.09 13.07
C GLN A 87 -7.25 2.58 13.11
N PRO A 88 -5.99 2.14 13.35
CA PRO A 88 -5.68 0.72 13.48
C PRO A 88 -6.45 0.05 14.61
N LEU A 89 -6.73 -1.25 14.43
CA LEU A 89 -7.36 -2.06 15.50
C LEU A 89 -6.49 -2.09 16.76
N ASN A 90 -5.18 -2.26 16.61
CA ASN A 90 -4.25 -2.19 17.73
C ASN A 90 -4.11 -0.74 18.22
N GLN A 91 -4.59 -0.46 19.42
CA GLN A 91 -4.58 0.88 20.00
C GLN A 91 -3.17 1.44 20.18
N GLU A 92 -2.16 0.60 20.44
CA GLU A 92 -0.77 1.05 20.54
C GLU A 92 -0.27 1.65 19.22
N ARG A 93 -0.69 1.09 18.09
CA ARG A 93 -0.34 1.58 16.76
C ARG A 93 -0.99 2.92 16.42
N ARG A 94 -2.07 3.32 17.08
CA ARG A 94 -2.72 4.62 16.84
C ARG A 94 -1.78 5.80 17.12
N GLN A 95 -0.77 5.62 17.97
CA GLN A 95 0.26 6.64 18.23
C GLN A 95 1.18 6.87 17.01
N GLU A 96 1.26 5.90 16.09
CA GLU A 96 2.07 6.00 14.88
C GLU A 96 1.55 7.08 13.92
N THR A 97 0.24 7.37 13.95
CA THR A 97 -0.42 8.33 13.05
C THR A 97 0.04 9.77 13.28
N GLU A 98 0.46 10.14 14.49
CA GLU A 98 0.89 11.51 14.80
C GLU A 98 2.14 11.92 14.01
N ALA A 99 3.12 11.01 13.87
CA ALA A 99 4.31 11.27 13.08
C ALA A 99 3.97 11.41 11.59
N VAL A 100 3.02 10.61 11.09
CA VAL A 100 2.53 10.69 9.71
C VAL A 100 1.76 12.00 9.49
N ARG A 101 0.90 12.40 10.43
CA ARG A 101 0.17 13.68 10.38
C ARG A 101 1.11 14.86 10.15
N ARG A 102 2.20 14.96 10.92
CA ARG A 102 3.17 16.05 10.80
C ARG A 102 3.72 16.16 9.40
N VAL A 103 4.20 15.06 8.84
CA VAL A 103 4.77 15.03 7.49
C VAL A 103 3.73 15.39 6.43
N LEU A 104 2.51 14.85 6.53
CA LEU A 104 1.45 15.15 5.57
C LEU A 104 0.99 16.63 5.67
N THR A 105 1.00 17.21 6.87
CA THR A 105 0.73 18.64 7.09
C THR A 105 1.82 19.51 6.46
N GLU A 106 3.10 19.16 6.62
CA GLU A 106 4.22 19.85 5.96
C GLU A 106 4.13 19.81 4.44
N LEU A 107 3.55 18.74 3.90
CA LEU A 107 3.23 18.60 2.48
C LEU A 107 1.96 19.34 2.06
N ASN A 108 1.32 20.09 2.94
CA ASN A 108 0.07 20.84 2.71
C ASN A 108 -1.08 19.96 2.22
N LEU A 109 -1.22 18.74 2.74
CA LEU A 109 -2.40 17.91 2.50
C LEU A 109 -3.52 18.30 3.48
N THR A 110 -4.76 18.20 3.02
CA THR A 110 -5.94 18.32 3.89
C THR A 110 -6.07 17.04 4.71
N ILE A 111 -5.97 17.17 6.03
CA ILE A 111 -6.02 16.01 6.94
C ILE A 111 -7.45 15.82 7.44
N VAL A 112 -7.95 14.60 7.31
CA VAL A 112 -9.19 14.13 7.93
C VAL A 112 -8.83 13.03 8.92
N GLU A 113 -9.44 13.06 10.10
CA GLU A 113 -9.24 12.07 11.16
C GLU A 113 -10.50 11.28 11.41
N MET A 114 -10.34 10.02 11.83
CA MET A 114 -11.45 9.18 12.23
C MET A 114 -11.84 9.52 13.68
N GLU A 115 -13.06 10.00 13.88
CA GLU A 115 -13.57 10.40 15.20
C GLU A 115 -14.39 9.30 15.90
N ASP A 116 -14.84 8.26 15.17
CA ASP A 116 -15.60 7.13 15.73
C ASP A 116 -14.66 6.11 16.38
N ASP A 117 -14.64 6.03 17.70
CA ASP A 117 -13.82 5.06 18.45
C ASP A 117 -14.09 3.59 18.11
N GLY A 118 -15.27 3.28 17.60
CA GLY A 118 -15.66 1.94 17.16
C GLY A 118 -15.28 1.61 15.73
N ALA A 119 -14.78 2.60 14.96
CA ALA A 119 -14.31 2.38 13.61
C ALA A 119 -12.86 1.91 13.61
N THR A 120 -12.55 0.95 12.73
CA THR A 120 -11.17 0.52 12.47
C THR A 120 -10.90 0.46 10.98
N LEU A 121 -9.74 0.93 10.57
CA LEU A 121 -9.29 0.97 9.19
C LEU A 121 -7.76 0.89 9.14
N GLU A 122 -7.23 -0.02 8.33
CA GLU A 122 -5.79 -0.10 8.02
C GLU A 122 -5.59 0.00 6.50
N GLY A 123 -4.56 0.73 6.06
CA GLY A 123 -4.34 1.00 4.64
C GLY A 123 -4.06 -0.24 3.79
N SER A 124 -3.54 -1.31 4.40
CA SER A 124 -3.34 -2.60 3.73
C SER A 124 -4.65 -3.33 3.37
N ASP A 125 -5.79 -2.90 3.93
CA ASP A 125 -7.13 -3.38 3.57
C ASP A 125 -7.82 -2.51 2.50
N VAL A 126 -7.16 -1.46 2.01
CA VAL A 126 -7.72 -0.51 1.04
C VAL A 126 -6.95 -0.55 -0.26
N LEU A 127 -7.62 -0.87 -1.35
CA LEU A 127 -7.08 -0.79 -2.71
C LEU A 127 -7.77 0.36 -3.45
N PHE A 128 -6.98 1.37 -3.85
CA PHE A 128 -7.44 2.41 -4.77
C PHE A 128 -7.03 2.07 -6.19
N THR A 129 -7.99 2.03 -7.10
CA THR A 129 -7.75 1.66 -8.51
C THR A 129 -7.45 2.86 -9.40
N GLY A 130 -7.48 4.08 -8.85
CA GLY A 130 -7.47 5.33 -9.59
C GLY A 130 -8.88 5.80 -9.98
N ARG A 131 -9.89 4.95 -9.84
CA ARG A 131 -11.30 5.22 -10.19
C ARG A 131 -12.26 4.99 -9.03
N GLU A 132 -11.95 4.05 -8.15
CA GLU A 132 -12.76 3.62 -7.02
C GLU A 132 -11.90 2.99 -5.93
N PHE A 133 -12.48 2.79 -4.76
CA PHE A 133 -11.86 2.08 -3.65
C PHE A 133 -12.54 0.73 -3.42
N PHE A 134 -11.71 -0.30 -3.22
CA PHE A 134 -12.15 -1.56 -2.62
C PHE A 134 -11.57 -1.66 -1.21
N VAL A 135 -12.41 -2.01 -0.26
CA VAL A 135 -12.04 -2.14 1.15
C VAL A 135 -12.38 -3.54 1.64
N SER A 136 -11.38 -4.28 2.11
CA SER A 136 -11.68 -5.58 2.71
C SER A 136 -12.22 -5.44 4.13
N LEU A 137 -13.31 -6.14 4.41
CA LEU A 137 -13.75 -6.35 5.77
C LEU A 137 -12.94 -7.51 6.36
N SER A 138 -12.01 -7.16 7.22
CA SER A 138 -11.04 -8.07 7.82
C SER A 138 -11.10 -8.04 9.35
N LYS A 139 -10.17 -8.70 10.01
CA LYS A 139 -9.96 -8.54 11.44
C LYS A 139 -9.57 -7.10 11.82
N HIS A 140 -8.92 -6.37 10.90
CA HIS A 140 -8.30 -5.06 11.16
C HIS A 140 -9.15 -3.87 10.68
N THR A 141 -10.10 -4.13 9.76
CA THR A 141 -10.94 -3.10 9.14
C THR A 141 -12.39 -3.52 9.20
N ASN A 142 -13.23 -2.66 9.76
CA ASN A 142 -14.65 -2.93 9.90
C ASN A 142 -15.51 -2.02 8.98
N GLN A 143 -16.83 -2.29 8.98
CA GLN A 143 -17.79 -1.57 8.14
C GLN A 143 -17.78 -0.06 8.44
N ARG A 144 -17.66 0.35 9.71
CA ARG A 144 -17.61 1.78 10.08
C ARG A 144 -16.38 2.48 9.52
N GLY A 145 -15.21 1.80 9.50
CA GLY A 145 -14.01 2.33 8.88
C GLY A 145 -14.19 2.55 7.37
N ALA A 146 -14.83 1.61 6.69
CA ALA A 146 -15.14 1.74 5.26
C ALA A 146 -16.14 2.89 4.98
N GLU A 147 -17.13 3.11 5.84
CA GLU A 147 -18.09 4.22 5.73
C GLU A 147 -17.41 5.58 5.91
N ILE A 148 -16.46 5.69 6.86
CA ILE A 148 -15.67 6.92 7.04
C ILE A 148 -14.81 7.20 5.80
N LEU A 149 -14.18 6.17 5.22
CA LEU A 149 -13.44 6.31 3.97
C LEU A 149 -14.34 6.84 2.85
N ALA A 150 -15.55 6.28 2.68
CA ALA A 150 -16.50 6.73 1.68
C ALA A 150 -16.95 8.19 1.90
N ASN A 151 -17.17 8.58 3.13
CA ASN A 151 -17.54 9.95 3.48
C ASN A 151 -16.38 10.95 3.28
N THR A 152 -15.14 10.48 3.39
CA THR A 152 -13.95 11.31 3.16
C THR A 152 -13.70 11.53 1.66
N PHE A 153 -13.80 10.48 0.85
CA PHE A 153 -13.49 10.54 -0.58
C PHE A 153 -14.77 10.43 -1.43
N GLN A 154 -15.67 11.38 -1.26
CA GLN A 154 -17.03 11.35 -1.86
C GLN A 154 -17.07 11.32 -3.39
N ASP A 155 -15.99 11.69 -4.05
CA ASP A 155 -15.87 11.65 -5.51
C ASP A 155 -15.65 10.22 -6.06
N PHE A 156 -15.44 9.24 -5.18
CA PHE A 156 -15.13 7.86 -5.56
C PHE A 156 -16.11 6.87 -4.94
N ALA A 157 -16.50 5.87 -5.72
CA ALA A 157 -17.22 4.72 -5.17
C ALA A 157 -16.32 3.95 -4.19
N VAL A 158 -16.90 3.48 -3.09
CA VAL A 158 -16.25 2.63 -2.10
C VAL A 158 -17.05 1.35 -1.93
N SER A 159 -16.47 0.23 -2.31
CA SER A 159 -17.08 -1.08 -2.24
C SER A 159 -16.38 -1.96 -1.21
N THR A 160 -17.14 -2.61 -0.33
CA THR A 160 -16.58 -3.55 0.63
C THR A 160 -16.53 -4.96 0.05
N VAL A 161 -15.41 -5.67 0.29
CA VAL A 161 -15.18 -7.02 -0.21
C VAL A 161 -14.75 -7.97 0.90
N PRO A 162 -15.10 -9.27 0.83
CA PRO A 162 -14.64 -10.25 1.80
C PRO A 162 -13.19 -10.66 1.51
N VAL A 163 -12.44 -11.00 2.56
CA VAL A 163 -11.13 -11.66 2.47
C VAL A 163 -11.11 -12.89 3.37
N SER A 164 -10.18 -13.82 3.10
CA SER A 164 -9.97 -14.98 3.96
C SER A 164 -9.50 -14.56 5.35
N ALA A 165 -9.85 -15.33 6.37
CA ALA A 165 -9.44 -15.04 7.74
C ALA A 165 -7.91 -14.91 7.86
N GLY A 166 -7.46 -13.86 8.54
CA GLY A 166 -6.04 -13.57 8.73
C GLY A 166 -5.34 -12.89 7.53
N THR A 167 -6.08 -12.61 6.46
CA THR A 167 -5.55 -11.97 5.25
C THR A 167 -6.01 -10.52 5.16
N ARG A 168 -5.21 -9.65 4.56
CA ARG A 168 -5.56 -8.29 4.15
C ARG A 168 -5.69 -8.20 2.64
N LEU A 169 -6.42 -7.20 2.14
CA LEU A 169 -6.68 -7.07 0.70
C LEU A 169 -5.38 -6.96 -0.11
N LYS A 170 -4.45 -6.12 0.33
CA LYS A 170 -3.18 -5.93 -0.38
C LYS A 170 -2.19 -7.10 -0.27
N ASN A 171 -2.48 -8.09 0.56
CA ASN A 171 -1.71 -9.36 0.55
C ASN A 171 -2.11 -10.28 -0.60
N ILE A 172 -3.28 -10.06 -1.20
CA ILE A 172 -3.82 -10.93 -2.26
C ILE A 172 -3.97 -10.24 -3.59
N CYS A 173 -3.93 -8.89 -3.64
CA CYS A 173 -3.98 -8.13 -4.88
C CYS A 173 -3.34 -6.74 -4.72
N SER A 174 -2.90 -6.17 -5.84
CA SER A 174 -2.41 -4.80 -5.95
C SER A 174 -2.64 -4.28 -7.37
N MET A 175 -2.49 -2.97 -7.56
CA MET A 175 -2.53 -2.41 -8.91
C MET A 175 -1.18 -2.60 -9.60
N GLY A 176 -1.21 -3.17 -10.80
CA GLY A 176 -0.06 -3.24 -11.71
C GLY A 176 0.04 -2.04 -12.64
N GLY A 177 -1.00 -1.21 -12.67
CA GLY A 177 -1.13 -0.02 -13.51
C GLY A 177 -2.55 0.51 -13.46
N PRO A 178 -2.90 1.52 -14.26
CA PRO A 178 -4.19 2.20 -14.19
C PRO A 178 -5.41 1.29 -14.42
N GLU A 179 -5.23 0.20 -15.16
CA GLU A 179 -6.33 -0.69 -15.56
C GLU A 179 -6.00 -2.16 -15.30
N THR A 180 -4.92 -2.45 -14.55
CA THR A 180 -4.49 -3.82 -14.31
C THR A 180 -4.43 -4.13 -12.83
N ILE A 181 -5.14 -5.18 -12.39
CA ILE A 181 -5.06 -5.74 -11.05
C ILE A 181 -4.19 -7.01 -11.10
N ILE A 182 -3.09 -7.01 -10.33
CA ILE A 182 -2.27 -8.20 -10.07
C ILE A 182 -2.88 -8.91 -8.87
N PHE A 183 -3.04 -10.22 -8.95
CA PHE A 183 -3.64 -10.99 -7.86
C PHE A 183 -3.03 -12.38 -7.69
N SER A 184 -3.07 -12.85 -6.45
CA SER A 184 -2.70 -14.22 -6.10
C SER A 184 -3.64 -15.24 -6.72
N ASN A 185 -3.09 -16.35 -7.19
CA ASN A 185 -3.87 -17.46 -7.74
C ASN A 185 -4.57 -18.31 -6.66
N SER A 186 -4.53 -17.94 -5.39
CA SER A 186 -5.18 -18.64 -4.29
C SER A 186 -6.72 -18.60 -4.42
N GLU A 187 -7.38 -19.62 -3.86
CA GLU A 187 -8.85 -19.70 -3.91
C GLU A 187 -9.52 -18.52 -3.20
N GLY A 188 -8.93 -18.08 -2.07
CA GLY A 188 -9.40 -16.89 -1.34
C GLY A 188 -9.35 -15.63 -2.18
N ALA A 189 -8.23 -15.36 -2.86
CA ALA A 189 -8.06 -14.22 -3.74
C ALA A 189 -9.06 -14.24 -4.90
N ARG A 190 -9.23 -15.40 -5.54
CA ARG A 190 -10.22 -15.53 -6.62
C ARG A 190 -11.67 -15.25 -6.18
N ARG A 191 -12.04 -15.61 -4.93
CA ARG A 191 -13.36 -15.28 -4.39
C ARG A 191 -13.52 -13.78 -4.21
N THR A 192 -12.52 -13.12 -3.61
CA THR A 192 -12.52 -11.67 -3.44
C THR A 192 -12.64 -10.95 -4.78
N LEU A 193 -11.86 -11.35 -5.77
CA LEU A 193 -11.89 -10.74 -7.11
C LEU A 193 -13.24 -10.89 -7.81
N ARG A 194 -13.88 -12.05 -7.73
CA ARG A 194 -15.24 -12.22 -8.30
C ARG A 194 -16.23 -11.24 -7.68
N VAL A 195 -16.10 -10.95 -6.39
CA VAL A 195 -16.95 -9.96 -5.75
C VAL A 195 -16.60 -8.55 -6.25
N MET A 196 -15.30 -8.22 -6.39
CA MET A 196 -14.87 -6.95 -6.96
C MET A 196 -15.45 -6.76 -8.39
N GLU A 197 -15.32 -7.77 -9.25
CA GLU A 197 -15.87 -7.75 -10.62
C GLU A 197 -17.39 -7.55 -10.66
N GLN A 198 -18.13 -8.02 -9.66
CA GLN A 198 -19.57 -7.84 -9.55
C GLN A 198 -20.00 -6.47 -9.05
N LEU A 199 -19.12 -5.79 -8.31
CA LEU A 199 -19.41 -4.50 -7.66
C LEU A 199 -18.95 -3.31 -8.48
N THR A 200 -18.03 -3.50 -9.42
CA THR A 200 -17.46 -2.43 -10.24
C THR A 200 -18.22 -2.23 -11.54
N ASP A 201 -18.34 -0.96 -11.96
CA ASP A 201 -18.77 -0.57 -13.32
C ASP A 201 -17.56 -0.40 -14.27
N HIS A 202 -16.34 -0.59 -13.77
CA HIS A 202 -15.11 -0.45 -14.54
C HIS A 202 -14.58 -1.81 -15.00
N HIS A 203 -13.85 -1.81 -16.09
CA HIS A 203 -13.14 -3.00 -16.57
C HIS A 203 -11.67 -2.94 -16.14
N TYR A 204 -11.18 -4.01 -15.53
CA TYR A 204 -9.78 -4.19 -15.17
C TYR A 204 -9.22 -5.45 -15.81
N ASP A 205 -8.02 -5.33 -16.38
CA ASP A 205 -7.25 -6.49 -16.79
C ASP A 205 -6.74 -7.23 -15.54
N MET A 206 -6.92 -8.54 -15.52
CA MET A 206 -6.56 -9.38 -14.37
C MET A 206 -5.28 -10.16 -14.65
N LEU A 207 -4.21 -9.85 -13.91
CA LEU A 207 -2.94 -10.56 -13.97
C LEU A 207 -2.78 -11.49 -12.78
N SER A 208 -2.93 -12.79 -13.02
CA SER A 208 -2.74 -13.82 -11.99
C SER A 208 -1.26 -14.15 -11.80
N VAL A 209 -0.82 -14.25 -10.53
CA VAL A 209 0.51 -14.72 -10.13
C VAL A 209 0.41 -15.94 -9.22
N PRO A 210 1.30 -16.94 -9.39
CA PRO A 210 1.23 -18.19 -8.62
C PRO A 210 1.61 -18.03 -7.13
N GLU A 211 2.57 -17.16 -6.81
CA GLU A 211 3.00 -16.94 -5.43
C GLU A 211 2.25 -15.77 -4.81
N ASP A 212 1.70 -15.96 -3.60
CA ASP A 212 0.95 -14.93 -2.88
C ASP A 212 1.77 -13.64 -2.67
N ALA A 213 3.05 -13.76 -2.34
CA ALA A 213 3.92 -12.60 -2.14
C ALA A 213 4.09 -11.74 -3.41
N ALA A 214 3.92 -12.32 -4.60
CA ALA A 214 4.01 -11.62 -5.88
C ALA A 214 2.75 -10.80 -6.21
N ALA A 215 1.66 -11.02 -5.50
CA ALA A 215 0.43 -10.26 -5.69
C ALA A 215 0.52 -8.82 -5.16
N ASN A 216 1.49 -8.51 -4.29
CA ASN A 216 1.72 -7.17 -3.82
C ASN A 216 2.89 -6.53 -4.59
N CYS A 217 2.55 -5.65 -5.50
CA CYS A 217 3.47 -4.80 -6.24
C CYS A 217 3.20 -3.32 -5.93
N VAL A 218 4.14 -2.46 -6.27
CA VAL A 218 3.97 -1.01 -6.13
C VAL A 218 4.10 -0.36 -7.50
N TYR A 219 2.98 0.08 -8.03
CA TYR A 219 2.92 0.86 -9.27
C TYR A 219 3.16 2.33 -8.99
N VAL A 220 4.01 2.96 -9.79
CA VAL A 220 4.29 4.40 -9.70
C VAL A 220 4.44 5.00 -11.09
N ARG A 221 3.66 6.03 -11.39
CA ARG A 221 3.90 6.87 -12.56
C ARG A 221 4.76 8.06 -12.16
N GLY A 222 5.99 8.07 -12.61
CA GLY A 222 7.00 9.07 -12.25
C GLY A 222 6.91 10.38 -13.05
N ALA A 223 7.91 11.23 -12.83
CA ALA A 223 7.97 12.60 -13.37
C ALA A 223 7.97 12.69 -14.91
N ALA A 224 8.61 11.74 -15.58
CA ALA A 224 8.73 11.70 -17.04
C ALA A 224 7.58 10.93 -17.72
N GLU A 225 6.46 10.75 -17.03
CA GLU A 225 5.34 9.91 -17.47
C GLU A 225 5.73 8.44 -17.73
N VAL A 226 6.84 8.01 -17.14
CA VAL A 226 7.29 6.63 -17.17
C VAL A 226 6.57 5.83 -16.10
N ASP A 227 6.04 4.69 -16.50
CA ASP A 227 5.39 3.75 -15.59
C ASP A 227 6.44 2.79 -15.01
N TYR A 228 6.47 2.72 -13.68
CA TYR A 228 7.35 1.85 -12.92
C TYR A 228 6.51 0.83 -12.15
N LEU A 229 7.00 -0.41 -12.10
CA LEU A 229 6.44 -1.45 -11.26
C LEU A 229 7.53 -2.05 -10.39
N LEU A 230 7.46 -1.79 -9.07
CA LEU A 230 8.26 -2.50 -8.09
C LEU A 230 7.57 -3.83 -7.80
N HIS A 231 8.30 -4.92 -7.93
CA HIS A 231 7.77 -6.28 -7.75
C HIS A 231 8.80 -7.17 -7.02
N PRO A 232 8.39 -8.26 -6.36
CA PRO A 232 9.33 -9.17 -5.70
C PRO A 232 10.39 -9.72 -6.66
N THR A 233 11.55 -10.06 -6.09
CA THR A 233 12.67 -10.57 -6.87
C THR A 233 12.42 -12.01 -7.35
N GLN A 234 13.17 -12.44 -8.37
CA GLN A 234 13.16 -13.82 -8.86
C GLN A 234 13.54 -14.84 -7.77
N ASN A 235 14.38 -14.45 -6.83
CA ASN A 235 14.77 -15.34 -5.72
C ASN A 235 13.62 -15.56 -4.72
N GLU A 236 12.70 -14.61 -4.63
CA GLU A 236 11.54 -14.67 -3.72
C GLU A 236 10.31 -15.28 -4.40
N CYS A 237 10.10 -14.97 -5.68
CA CYS A 237 8.94 -15.40 -6.44
C CYS A 237 9.35 -15.86 -7.86
N PRO A 238 10.06 -17.00 -7.99
CA PRO A 238 10.61 -17.47 -9.27
C PRO A 238 9.54 -17.71 -10.34
N ASP A 239 8.38 -18.23 -9.95
CA ASP A 239 7.33 -18.64 -10.88
C ASP A 239 6.46 -17.46 -11.35
N SER A 240 6.49 -16.33 -10.63
CA SER A 240 5.69 -15.15 -10.94
C SER A 240 6.38 -14.15 -11.88
N ILE A 241 7.71 -14.23 -12.04
CA ILE A 241 8.47 -13.22 -12.81
C ILE A 241 8.02 -13.13 -14.27
N SER A 242 7.69 -14.25 -14.88
CA SER A 242 7.21 -14.29 -16.28
C SER A 242 5.90 -13.51 -16.47
N ALA A 243 5.06 -13.44 -15.43
CA ALA A 243 3.80 -12.69 -15.47
C ALA A 243 4.04 -11.19 -15.62
N PHE A 244 5.08 -10.64 -14.95
CA PHE A 244 5.39 -9.22 -15.01
C PHE A 244 5.92 -8.77 -16.36
N GLN A 245 6.45 -9.67 -17.20
CA GLN A 245 6.87 -9.35 -18.57
C GLN A 245 5.72 -8.90 -19.48
N LYS A 246 4.46 -9.09 -19.04
CA LYS A 246 3.27 -8.58 -19.74
C LYS A 246 3.15 -7.06 -19.68
N PHE A 247 3.82 -6.39 -18.76
CA PHE A 247 3.86 -4.94 -18.66
C PHE A 247 4.81 -4.33 -19.68
N ALA A 248 4.43 -4.43 -20.96
CA ALA A 248 5.21 -3.83 -22.04
C ALA A 248 5.27 -2.30 -21.88
N GLY A 249 6.47 -1.74 -21.96
CA GLY A 249 6.69 -0.30 -21.82
C GLY A 249 6.89 0.19 -20.39
N TYR A 250 6.72 -0.68 -19.36
CA TYR A 250 7.03 -0.33 -17.99
C TYR A 250 8.50 -0.57 -17.65
N THR A 251 9.02 0.22 -16.73
CA THR A 251 10.31 -0.08 -16.10
C THR A 251 10.05 -0.99 -14.89
N LEU A 252 10.42 -2.27 -15.04
CA LEU A 252 10.29 -3.26 -13.98
C LEU A 252 11.46 -3.12 -12.99
N LEU A 253 11.14 -3.06 -11.69
CA LEU A 253 12.10 -2.82 -10.61
C LEU A 253 12.03 -3.96 -9.58
N PRO A 254 12.81 -5.05 -9.77
CA PRO A 254 12.84 -6.15 -8.81
C PRO A 254 13.31 -5.65 -7.43
N THR A 255 12.51 -5.87 -6.40
CA THR A 255 12.76 -5.35 -5.06
C THR A 255 12.41 -6.40 -4.02
N ALA A 256 13.40 -6.77 -3.19
CA ALA A 256 13.22 -7.80 -2.19
C ALA A 256 12.48 -7.29 -0.95
N CYS A 257 11.57 -8.14 -0.40
CA CYS A 257 10.85 -7.85 0.85
C CYS A 257 10.59 -9.09 1.72
N SER A 258 11.39 -10.15 1.58
CA SER A 258 11.16 -11.43 2.26
C SER A 258 11.07 -11.31 3.79
N GLU A 259 11.86 -10.43 4.41
CA GLU A 259 11.80 -10.27 5.87
C GLU A 259 10.52 -9.53 6.31
N ALA A 260 10.06 -8.55 5.54
CA ALA A 260 8.77 -7.90 5.78
C ALA A 260 7.61 -8.90 5.61
N SER A 261 7.69 -9.79 4.64
CA SER A 261 6.67 -10.81 4.39
C SER A 261 6.52 -11.79 5.56
N LYS A 262 7.61 -12.16 6.24
CA LYS A 262 7.55 -12.96 7.48
C LYS A 262 6.73 -12.29 8.58
N LEU A 263 6.75 -10.96 8.63
CA LEU A 263 5.98 -10.14 9.56
C LEU A 263 4.57 -9.80 9.04
N GLY A 264 4.11 -10.44 7.98
CA GLY A 264 2.80 -10.18 7.37
C GLY A 264 2.71 -8.87 6.60
N GLY A 265 3.84 -8.22 6.30
CA GLY A 265 3.93 -7.06 5.42
C GLY A 265 4.22 -7.44 3.97
N ALA A 266 4.36 -6.43 3.13
CA ALA A 266 4.65 -6.56 1.71
C ALA A 266 5.39 -5.30 1.21
N LEU A 267 5.68 -5.18 -0.08
CA LEU A 267 6.34 -4.01 -0.65
C LEU A 267 5.58 -2.70 -0.35
N SER A 268 4.26 -2.71 -0.51
CA SER A 268 3.43 -1.53 -0.25
C SER A 268 3.45 -1.08 1.20
N SER A 269 3.74 -1.97 2.14
CA SER A 269 3.79 -1.65 3.57
C SER A 269 4.84 -0.59 3.92
N PHE A 270 5.89 -0.46 3.10
CA PHE A 270 7.00 0.45 3.36
C PHE A 270 6.71 1.91 3.06
N CYS A 271 5.64 2.25 2.33
CA CYS A 271 5.43 3.63 1.89
C CYS A 271 3.97 4.07 1.85
N LEU A 272 3.80 5.39 1.98
CA LEU A 272 2.62 6.11 1.52
C LEU A 272 3.02 6.88 0.26
N LEU A 273 2.34 6.62 -0.85
CA LEU A 273 2.55 7.33 -2.10
C LEU A 273 1.60 8.51 -2.22
N ILE A 274 2.10 9.64 -2.70
CA ILE A 274 1.32 10.86 -2.86
C ILE A 274 1.27 11.20 -4.34
N ASN A 275 0.05 11.16 -4.88
CA ASN A 275 -0.27 11.52 -6.25
C ASN A 275 -0.94 12.92 -6.23
N ARG A 276 -0.22 13.95 -6.64
CA ARG A 276 -0.83 15.27 -6.80
C ARG A 276 -1.41 15.44 -8.20
N LYS A 277 -2.62 15.99 -8.29
CA LYS A 277 -3.10 16.57 -9.53
C LYS A 277 -2.17 17.76 -9.83
N LEU A 278 -1.48 17.74 -10.96
CA LEU A 278 -0.73 18.90 -11.40
C LEU A 278 -1.75 20.02 -11.66
N PRO A 279 -1.46 21.26 -11.21
CA PRO A 279 -2.28 22.40 -11.64
C PRO A 279 -2.21 22.47 -13.17
N TYR A 280 -3.36 22.64 -13.80
CA TYR A 280 -3.48 22.87 -15.25
C TYR A 280 -2.76 24.14 -15.66
#